data_8923f4bd5506b88eaa37a2d8177c5123
#
_entry.id   8923f4bd5506b88eaa37a2d8177c5123
#
_cell.length_a   1.000
_cell.length_b   1.000
_cell.length_c   1.000
_cell.angle_alpha   90.00
_cell.angle_beta   90.00
_cell.angle_gamma   90.00
#
_symmetry.space_group_name_H-M   'P 1'
#
loop_
_entity.id
_entity.type
_entity.pdbx_description
1 polymer ?
#
loop_
_entity_poly.entity_id
_entity_poly.type
_entity_poly.pdbx_seq_one_letter_code
_entity_poly.pdbx_strand_id
1 'polypeptide(L)'
;LEVFYAHTIAPAASAVLYFIFALIIFAKIHIVLSLTVALIYIVIGFFLPLLFAKMDDGAGVEYRKKMSSLNSFFLDSLLGIKEIIFFDKIKERKENIEKRGEAISGTFKLLKNFEGKTFAITEAALTLCNFLMLGISAFLLVSGKIDFAAFLISNLMLLSGYGPIIAVSGLAVNLQQTFASAERVFSLLEEKPELDEVTDGENIS
;
A
#
# COMPACT_ATOMS: atom_id res chain seq x y z
N LEU A 1 -0.05 -5.08 16.44
CA LEU A 1 -0.98 -4.05 16.90
C LEU A 1 -0.42 -2.65 16.69
N GLU A 2 0.81 -2.35 17.12
CA GLU A 2 1.44 -1.04 16.96
C GLU A 2 1.47 -0.58 15.48
N VAL A 3 1.91 -1.46 14.57
CA VAL A 3 1.92 -1.18 13.13
C VAL A 3 0.51 -0.88 12.60
N PHE A 4 -0.52 -1.56 13.10
CA PHE A 4 -1.91 -1.33 12.71
C PHE A 4 -2.39 0.07 13.12
N TYR A 5 -2.14 0.48 14.36
CA TYR A 5 -2.52 1.81 14.84
C TYR A 5 -1.77 2.91 14.08
N ALA A 6 -0.44 2.78 13.97
CA ALA A 6 0.40 3.83 13.37
C ALA A 6 0.21 3.96 11.85
N HIS A 7 0.05 2.84 11.14
CA HIS A 7 0.04 2.83 9.67
C HIS A 7 -1.34 2.62 9.05
N THR A 8 -2.39 2.42 9.85
CA THR A 8 -3.75 2.23 9.34
C THR A 8 -4.72 3.24 9.95
N ILE A 9 -4.87 3.27 11.26
CA ILE A 9 -5.87 4.12 11.92
C ILE A 9 -5.49 5.60 11.83
N ALA A 10 -4.26 5.96 12.17
CA ALA A 10 -3.84 7.35 12.16
C ALA A 10 -3.89 8.00 10.77
N PRO A 11 -3.37 7.39 9.67
CA PRO A 11 -3.55 7.93 8.32
C PRO A 11 -5.01 7.99 7.85
N ALA A 12 -5.84 6.99 8.20
CA ALA A 12 -7.26 7.01 7.86
C ALA A 12 -7.99 8.16 8.55
N ALA A 13 -7.80 8.30 9.86
CA ALA A 13 -8.43 9.38 10.63
C ALA A 13 -7.98 10.76 10.15
N SER A 14 -6.67 10.95 9.91
CA SER A 14 -6.13 12.22 9.39
C SER A 14 -6.68 12.57 8.02
N ALA A 15 -6.83 11.60 7.12
CA ALA A 15 -7.39 11.82 5.79
C ALA A 15 -8.87 12.18 5.83
N VAL A 16 -9.68 11.50 6.67
CA VAL A 16 -11.09 11.82 6.85
C VAL A 16 -11.27 13.23 7.43
N LEU A 17 -10.51 13.57 8.46
CA LEU A 17 -10.54 14.90 9.05
C LEU A 17 -10.12 15.96 8.03
N TYR A 18 -9.04 15.74 7.29
CA TYR A 18 -8.60 16.64 6.24
C TYR A 18 -9.66 16.83 5.16
N PHE A 19 -10.29 15.74 4.71
CA PHE A 19 -11.34 15.77 3.70
C PHE A 19 -12.53 16.63 4.16
N ILE A 20 -13.03 16.40 5.38
CA ILE A 20 -14.14 17.18 5.94
C ILE A 20 -13.75 18.66 6.07
N PHE A 21 -12.58 18.94 6.60
CA PHE A 21 -12.07 20.32 6.77
C PHE A 21 -11.93 21.03 5.42
N ALA A 22 -11.35 20.35 4.45
CA ALA A 22 -11.20 20.86 3.09
C ALA A 22 -12.57 21.23 2.49
N LEU A 23 -13.54 20.31 2.51
CA LEU A 23 -14.87 20.57 1.98
C LEU A 23 -15.54 21.79 2.62
N ILE A 24 -15.42 21.93 3.95
CA ILE A 24 -16.00 23.09 4.68
C ILE A 24 -15.33 24.40 4.24
N ILE A 25 -13.99 24.43 4.12
CA ILE A 25 -13.27 25.64 3.73
C ILE A 25 -13.59 26.00 2.27
N PHE A 26 -13.53 25.04 1.36
CA PHE A 26 -13.88 25.28 -0.05
C PHE A 26 -15.33 25.72 -0.22
N ALA A 27 -16.27 25.17 0.57
CA ALA A 27 -17.68 25.59 0.53
C ALA A 27 -17.86 27.03 1.02
N LYS A 28 -17.06 27.49 1.98
CA LYS A 28 -17.07 28.90 2.43
C LYS A 28 -16.53 29.86 1.37
N ILE A 29 -15.59 29.42 0.53
CA ILE A 29 -15.07 30.22 -0.58
C ILE A 29 -16.11 30.24 -1.70
N HIS A 30 -16.45 29.09 -2.25
CA HIS A 30 -17.47 28.95 -3.30
C HIS A 30 -17.90 27.48 -3.44
N ILE A 31 -19.20 27.23 -3.51
CA ILE A 31 -19.74 25.86 -3.57
C ILE A 31 -19.18 25.02 -4.75
N VAL A 32 -18.94 25.68 -5.90
CA VAL A 32 -18.36 24.99 -7.09
C VAL A 32 -16.97 24.45 -6.78
N LEU A 33 -16.13 25.17 -6.05
CA LEU A 33 -14.80 24.70 -5.65
C LEU A 33 -14.90 23.49 -4.72
N SER A 34 -15.82 23.52 -3.76
CA SER A 34 -16.07 22.39 -2.87
C SER A 34 -16.51 21.14 -3.62
N LEU A 35 -17.42 21.25 -4.57
CA LEU A 35 -17.85 20.14 -5.42
C LEU A 35 -16.72 19.62 -6.31
N THR A 36 -15.90 20.51 -6.85
CA THR A 36 -14.72 20.13 -7.66
C THR A 36 -13.72 19.33 -6.81
N VAL A 37 -13.42 19.79 -5.60
CA VAL A 37 -12.51 19.10 -4.68
C VAL A 37 -13.08 17.76 -4.24
N ALA A 38 -14.37 17.68 -3.93
CA ALA A 38 -15.03 16.41 -3.60
C ALA A 38 -14.88 15.39 -4.76
N LEU A 39 -15.12 15.83 -6.00
CA LEU A 39 -14.96 14.99 -7.18
C LEU A 39 -13.50 14.51 -7.34
N ILE A 40 -12.54 15.42 -7.22
CA ILE A 40 -11.11 15.12 -7.31
C ILE A 40 -10.73 14.06 -6.26
N TYR A 41 -11.16 14.23 -5.02
CA TYR A 41 -10.84 13.32 -3.93
C TYR A 41 -11.48 11.93 -4.10
N ILE A 42 -12.70 11.87 -4.64
CA ILE A 42 -13.34 10.60 -5.00
C ILE A 42 -12.58 9.91 -6.13
N VAL A 43 -12.15 10.63 -7.15
CA VAL A 43 -11.38 10.05 -8.26
C VAL A 43 -10.04 9.50 -7.78
N ILE A 44 -9.28 10.27 -7.02
CA ILE A 44 -7.94 9.89 -6.58
C ILE A 44 -7.99 8.86 -5.43
N GLY A 45 -8.86 9.08 -4.44
CA GLY A 45 -8.92 8.24 -3.24
C GLY A 45 -9.68 6.92 -3.43
N PHE A 46 -10.58 6.84 -4.39
CA PHE A 46 -11.43 5.67 -4.58
C PHE A 46 -11.30 5.05 -5.97
N PHE A 47 -11.43 5.84 -7.02
CA PHE A 47 -11.48 5.31 -8.40
C PHE A 47 -10.12 4.80 -8.87
N LEU A 48 -9.04 5.54 -8.62
CA LEU A 48 -7.68 5.11 -8.99
C LEU A 48 -7.25 3.81 -8.30
N PRO A 49 -7.38 3.65 -6.99
CA PRO A 49 -7.03 2.39 -6.32
C PRO A 49 -7.82 1.19 -6.82
N LEU A 50 -9.12 1.36 -7.10
CA LEU A 50 -9.94 0.31 -7.70
C LEU A 50 -9.47 -0.08 -9.11
N LEU A 51 -9.06 0.91 -9.91
CA LEU A 51 -8.49 0.66 -11.23
C LEU A 51 -7.19 -0.13 -11.11
N PHE A 52 -6.31 0.24 -10.20
CA PHE A 52 -5.03 -0.43 -9.99
C PHE A 52 -5.22 -1.85 -9.43
N ALA A 53 -6.17 -2.06 -8.53
CA ALA A 53 -6.51 -3.38 -8.04
C ALA A 53 -6.98 -4.35 -9.15
N LYS A 54 -7.65 -3.83 -10.18
CA LYS A 54 -8.03 -4.61 -11.36
C LYS A 54 -6.88 -4.86 -12.34
N MET A 55 -5.86 -4.00 -12.33
CA MET A 55 -4.69 -4.11 -13.20
C MET A 55 -3.56 -4.94 -12.58
N ASP A 56 -3.66 -5.24 -11.27
CA ASP A 56 -2.66 -6.06 -10.56
C ASP A 56 -2.80 -7.53 -11.02
N ASP A 57 -1.74 -8.04 -11.64
CA ASP A 57 -1.61 -9.41 -12.11
C ASP A 57 -0.95 -10.34 -11.07
N GLY A 58 -0.77 -9.87 -9.84
CA GLY A 58 -0.17 -10.62 -8.74
C GLY A 58 1.37 -10.68 -8.79
N ALA A 59 2.02 -9.89 -9.65
CA ALA A 59 3.49 -9.85 -9.76
C ALA A 59 4.18 -9.58 -8.42
N GLY A 60 3.58 -8.76 -7.56
CA GLY A 60 4.09 -8.48 -6.22
C GLY A 60 4.05 -9.70 -5.28
N VAL A 61 3.02 -10.51 -5.36
CA VAL A 61 2.88 -11.76 -4.59
C VAL A 61 3.92 -12.78 -5.06
N GLU A 62 4.03 -12.96 -6.38
CA GLU A 62 4.97 -13.89 -6.97
C GLU A 62 6.44 -13.50 -6.66
N TYR A 63 6.77 -12.22 -6.75
CA TYR A 63 8.08 -11.71 -6.37
C TYR A 63 8.42 -12.06 -4.91
N ARG A 64 7.52 -11.79 -3.97
CA ARG A 64 7.71 -12.10 -2.55
C ARG A 64 7.91 -13.61 -2.31
N LYS A 65 7.13 -14.45 -3.00
CA LYS A 65 7.24 -15.91 -2.91
C LYS A 65 8.61 -16.40 -3.39
N LYS A 66 9.07 -15.94 -4.55
CA LYS A 66 10.38 -16.29 -5.11
C LYS A 66 11.53 -15.79 -4.21
N MET A 67 11.42 -14.56 -3.70
CA MET A 67 12.41 -14.00 -2.78
C MET A 67 12.50 -14.80 -1.47
N SER A 68 11.35 -15.15 -0.88
CA SER A 68 11.31 -16.00 0.31
C SER A 68 11.97 -17.37 0.06
N SER A 69 11.68 -17.99 -1.08
CA SER A 69 12.31 -19.27 -1.48
C SER A 69 13.84 -19.15 -1.67
N LEU A 70 14.31 -18.04 -2.24
CA LEU A 70 15.75 -17.79 -2.36
C LEU A 70 16.39 -17.60 -0.99
N ASN A 71 15.76 -16.80 -0.12
CA ASN A 71 16.27 -16.53 1.23
C ASN A 71 16.37 -17.81 2.06
N SER A 72 15.35 -18.68 2.02
CA SER A 72 15.40 -19.99 2.69
C SER A 72 16.53 -20.85 2.13
N PHE A 73 16.65 -20.93 0.80
CA PHE A 73 17.71 -21.71 0.15
C PHE A 73 19.11 -21.18 0.48
N PHE A 74 19.25 -19.85 0.60
CA PHE A 74 20.50 -19.21 0.99
C PHE A 74 20.83 -19.50 2.47
N LEU A 75 19.84 -19.40 3.35
CA LEU A 75 20.01 -19.74 4.77
C LEU A 75 20.42 -21.20 4.96
N ASP A 76 19.74 -22.13 4.27
CA ASP A 76 20.09 -23.55 4.28
C ASP A 76 21.53 -23.78 3.77
N SER A 77 21.97 -22.99 2.79
CA SER A 77 23.33 -23.06 2.26
C SER A 77 24.38 -22.59 3.27
N LEU A 78 24.04 -21.55 4.07
CA LEU A 78 24.92 -21.06 5.14
C LEU A 78 25.00 -22.03 6.31
N LEU A 79 23.86 -22.58 6.72
CA LEU A 79 23.80 -23.54 7.81
C LEU A 79 24.51 -24.86 7.45
N GLY A 80 24.36 -25.33 6.20
CA GLY A 80 24.99 -26.54 5.68
C GLY A 80 26.31 -26.32 4.95
N ILE A 81 27.02 -25.21 5.22
CA ILE A 81 28.25 -24.87 4.45
C ILE A 81 29.37 -25.93 4.58
N LYS A 82 29.49 -26.57 5.74
CA LYS A 82 30.46 -27.60 6.01
C LYS A 82 30.22 -28.84 5.14
N GLU A 83 28.96 -29.24 5.04
CA GLU A 83 28.51 -30.38 4.23
C GLU A 83 28.70 -30.11 2.74
N ILE A 84 28.36 -28.87 2.30
CA ILE A 84 28.54 -28.44 0.91
C ILE A 84 30.02 -28.52 0.50
N ILE A 85 30.93 -28.10 1.38
CA ILE A 85 32.38 -28.17 1.14
C ILE A 85 32.85 -29.62 1.18
N PHE A 86 32.43 -30.40 2.17
CA PHE A 86 32.86 -31.79 2.34
C PHE A 86 32.47 -32.68 1.15
N PHE A 87 31.28 -32.46 0.57
CA PHE A 87 30.78 -33.19 -0.59
C PHE A 87 31.13 -32.55 -1.95
N ASP A 88 31.96 -31.50 -1.98
CA ASP A 88 32.38 -30.76 -3.18
C ASP A 88 31.19 -30.23 -4.03
N LYS A 89 30.13 -29.75 -3.35
CA LYS A 89 28.89 -29.27 -3.98
C LYS A 89 28.81 -27.74 -4.16
N ILE A 90 29.93 -27.03 -3.99
CA ILE A 90 29.99 -25.56 -4.06
C ILE A 90 29.49 -25.03 -5.41
N LYS A 91 29.99 -25.63 -6.51
CA LYS A 91 29.65 -25.20 -7.87
C LYS A 91 28.15 -25.37 -8.16
N GLU A 92 27.58 -26.53 -7.84
CA GLU A 92 26.18 -26.84 -8.01
C GLU A 92 25.27 -25.89 -7.18
N ARG A 93 25.69 -25.62 -5.94
CA ARG A 93 24.95 -24.72 -5.05
C ARG A 93 24.95 -23.29 -5.57
N LYS A 94 26.11 -22.81 -6.06
CA LYS A 94 26.24 -21.48 -6.68
C LYS A 94 25.35 -21.34 -7.92
N GLU A 95 25.37 -22.31 -8.83
CA GLU A 95 24.52 -22.30 -10.03
C GLU A 95 23.02 -22.27 -9.67
N ASN A 96 22.62 -22.98 -8.62
CA ASN A 96 21.23 -22.96 -8.14
C ASN A 96 20.84 -21.61 -7.56
N ILE A 97 21.74 -20.91 -6.85
CA ILE A 97 21.51 -19.55 -6.36
C ILE A 97 21.35 -18.57 -7.53
N GLU A 98 22.24 -18.64 -8.51
CA GLU A 98 22.21 -17.80 -9.72
C GLU A 98 20.90 -17.99 -10.51
N LYS A 99 20.48 -19.23 -10.79
CA LYS A 99 19.21 -19.53 -11.47
C LYS A 99 17.99 -18.96 -10.73
N ARG A 100 17.97 -19.10 -9.40
CA ARG A 100 16.90 -18.52 -8.58
C ARG A 100 16.92 -17.00 -8.62
N GLY A 101 18.12 -16.38 -8.60
CA GLY A 101 18.31 -14.95 -8.73
C GLY A 101 17.81 -14.41 -10.08
N GLU A 102 18.12 -15.09 -11.18
CA GLU A 102 17.63 -14.75 -12.52
C GLU A 102 16.08 -14.83 -12.60
N ALA A 103 15.49 -15.89 -12.03
CA ALA A 103 14.04 -16.04 -11.98
C ALA A 103 13.35 -14.92 -11.18
N ILE A 104 14.00 -14.41 -10.13
CA ILE A 104 13.53 -13.24 -9.36
C ILE A 104 13.65 -11.97 -10.19
N SER A 105 14.76 -11.77 -10.91
CA SER A 105 14.99 -10.59 -11.72
C SER A 105 13.87 -10.36 -12.76
N GLY A 106 13.41 -11.43 -13.41
CA GLY A 106 12.29 -11.37 -14.34
C GLY A 106 10.99 -10.90 -13.68
N THR A 107 10.65 -11.48 -12.54
CA THR A 107 9.44 -11.10 -11.78
C THR A 107 9.54 -9.69 -11.19
N PHE A 108 10.73 -9.29 -10.75
CA PHE A 108 11.00 -7.93 -10.28
C PHE A 108 10.78 -6.89 -11.37
N LYS A 109 11.20 -7.18 -12.59
CA LYS A 109 10.96 -6.31 -13.75
C LYS A 109 9.46 -6.12 -14.03
N LEU A 110 8.66 -7.18 -13.94
CA LEU A 110 7.19 -7.10 -14.09
C LEU A 110 6.59 -6.23 -12.99
N LEU A 111 6.97 -6.46 -11.74
CA LEU A 111 6.53 -5.66 -10.60
C LEU A 111 6.89 -4.18 -10.79
N LYS A 112 8.13 -3.87 -11.18
CA LYS A 112 8.56 -2.48 -11.39
C LYS A 112 7.87 -1.81 -12.59
N ASN A 113 7.55 -2.56 -13.63
CA ASN A 113 6.74 -2.04 -14.73
C ASN A 113 5.31 -1.70 -14.28
N PHE A 114 4.70 -2.54 -13.45
CA PHE A 114 3.39 -2.25 -12.86
C PHE A 114 3.44 -1.02 -11.96
N GLU A 115 4.38 -0.96 -11.02
CA GLU A 115 4.58 0.21 -10.14
C GLU A 115 4.82 1.50 -10.96
N GLY A 116 5.65 1.44 -12.00
CA GLY A 116 5.91 2.58 -12.88
C GLY A 116 4.68 3.05 -13.63
N LYS A 117 3.85 2.13 -14.13
CA LYS A 117 2.59 2.48 -14.82
C LYS A 117 1.59 3.11 -13.83
N THR A 118 1.40 2.53 -12.65
CA THR A 118 0.48 3.08 -11.65
C THR A 118 0.94 4.45 -11.16
N PHE A 119 2.24 4.62 -10.95
CA PHE A 119 2.83 5.93 -10.62
C PHE A 119 2.57 6.97 -11.73
N ALA A 120 2.86 6.65 -12.99
CA ALA A 120 2.64 7.55 -14.10
C ALA A 120 1.16 7.95 -14.26
N ILE A 121 0.24 7.00 -14.11
CA ILE A 121 -1.22 7.27 -14.17
C ILE A 121 -1.63 8.18 -13.01
N THR A 122 -1.12 7.93 -11.80
CA THR A 122 -1.42 8.76 -10.63
C THR A 122 -0.93 10.19 -10.84
N GLU A 123 0.32 10.37 -11.26
CA GLU A 123 0.90 11.70 -11.52
C GLU A 123 0.16 12.46 -12.64
N ALA A 124 -0.22 11.76 -13.70
CA ALA A 124 -1.03 12.34 -14.76
C ALA A 124 -2.42 12.77 -14.26
N ALA A 125 -3.08 11.94 -13.44
CA ALA A 125 -4.38 12.26 -12.84
C ALA A 125 -4.28 13.46 -11.89
N LEU A 126 -3.26 13.50 -11.02
CA LEU A 126 -3.01 14.63 -10.11
C LEU A 126 -2.78 15.93 -10.91
N THR A 127 -1.98 15.87 -11.97
CA THR A 127 -1.70 17.02 -12.84
C THR A 127 -2.97 17.52 -13.53
N LEU A 128 -3.79 16.62 -14.08
CA LEU A 128 -5.07 16.98 -14.69
C LEU A 128 -6.03 17.60 -13.67
N CYS A 129 -6.11 17.05 -12.46
CA CYS A 129 -6.92 17.61 -11.38
C CYS A 129 -6.46 19.02 -10.97
N ASN A 130 -5.15 19.26 -10.94
CA ASN A 130 -4.60 20.60 -10.69
C ASN A 130 -4.98 21.59 -11.77
N PHE A 131 -4.85 21.24 -13.05
CA PHE A 131 -5.27 22.11 -14.16
C PHE A 131 -6.78 22.36 -14.12
N LEU A 132 -7.58 21.36 -13.81
CA LEU A 132 -9.03 21.53 -13.67
C LEU A 132 -9.37 22.51 -12.55
N MET A 133 -8.75 22.36 -11.38
CA MET A 133 -8.94 23.27 -10.25
C MET A 133 -8.48 24.69 -10.57
N LEU A 134 -7.30 24.81 -11.21
CA LEU A 134 -6.76 26.09 -11.64
C LEU A 134 -7.72 26.79 -12.63
N GLY A 135 -8.21 26.06 -13.63
CA GLY A 135 -9.15 26.60 -14.62
C GLY A 135 -10.48 27.07 -14.00
N ILE A 136 -11.07 26.23 -13.14
CA ILE A 136 -12.33 26.59 -12.47
C ILE A 136 -12.14 27.79 -11.53
N SER A 137 -11.10 27.79 -10.70
CA SER A 137 -10.83 28.89 -9.78
C SER A 137 -10.48 30.20 -10.52
N ALA A 138 -9.72 30.12 -11.63
CA ALA A 138 -9.44 31.27 -12.50
C ALA A 138 -10.71 31.83 -13.15
N PHE A 139 -11.60 30.95 -13.62
CA PHE A 139 -12.89 31.38 -14.18
C PHE A 139 -13.75 32.09 -13.12
N LEU A 140 -13.80 31.60 -11.89
CA LEU A 140 -14.53 32.25 -10.79
C LEU A 140 -13.90 33.59 -10.41
N LEU A 141 -12.55 33.70 -10.44
CA LEU A 141 -11.84 34.95 -10.19
C LEU A 141 -12.18 36.01 -11.25
N VAL A 142 -12.08 35.67 -12.55
CA VAL A 142 -12.40 36.58 -13.64
C VAL A 142 -13.87 36.97 -13.64
N SER A 143 -14.76 36.08 -13.20
CA SER A 143 -16.19 36.35 -13.03
C SER A 143 -16.51 37.20 -11.79
N GLY A 144 -15.52 37.60 -10.99
CA GLY A 144 -15.68 38.39 -9.78
C GLY A 144 -16.39 37.66 -8.63
N LYS A 145 -16.49 36.34 -8.68
CA LYS A 145 -17.15 35.51 -7.67
C LYS A 145 -16.24 35.14 -6.49
N ILE A 146 -14.97 35.18 -6.68
CA ILE A 146 -13.92 34.99 -5.65
C ILE A 146 -12.84 36.05 -5.82
N ASP A 147 -12.10 36.34 -4.76
CA ASP A 147 -10.95 37.23 -4.80
C ASP A 147 -9.65 36.47 -5.12
N PHE A 148 -8.55 37.20 -5.34
CA PHE A 148 -7.26 36.61 -5.64
C PHE A 148 -6.70 35.77 -4.49
N ALA A 149 -6.98 36.14 -3.23
CA ALA A 149 -6.56 35.37 -2.08
C ALA A 149 -7.26 34.00 -2.04
N ALA A 150 -8.57 33.98 -2.28
CA ALA A 150 -9.34 32.74 -2.38
C ALA A 150 -8.89 31.84 -3.53
N PHE A 151 -8.57 32.41 -4.68
CA PHE A 151 -7.97 31.70 -5.81
C PHE A 151 -6.65 31.03 -5.42
N LEU A 152 -5.74 31.76 -4.80
CA LEU A 152 -4.43 31.25 -4.38
C LEU A 152 -4.55 30.16 -3.31
N ILE A 153 -5.35 30.43 -2.26
CA ILE A 153 -5.59 29.48 -1.15
C ILE A 153 -6.19 28.18 -1.69
N SER A 154 -7.16 28.27 -2.60
CA SER A 154 -7.81 27.09 -3.18
C SER A 154 -6.83 26.17 -3.88
N ASN A 155 -5.91 26.70 -4.69
CA ASN A 155 -4.93 25.90 -5.39
C ASN A 155 -3.85 25.32 -4.46
N LEU A 156 -3.35 26.11 -3.51
CA LEU A 156 -2.36 25.63 -2.53
C LEU A 156 -2.94 24.56 -1.60
N MET A 157 -4.19 24.75 -1.18
CA MET A 157 -4.87 23.82 -0.29
C MET A 157 -5.16 22.47 -0.98
N LEU A 158 -5.52 22.49 -2.27
CA LEU A 158 -5.66 21.24 -3.04
C LEU A 158 -4.34 20.47 -3.10
N LEU A 159 -3.24 21.14 -3.44
CA LEU A 159 -1.90 20.50 -3.50
C LEU A 159 -1.50 19.88 -2.15
N SER A 160 -1.78 20.56 -1.04
CA SER A 160 -1.49 20.05 0.31
C SER A 160 -2.34 18.83 0.68
N GLY A 161 -3.50 18.67 0.06
CA GLY A 161 -4.43 17.59 0.33
C GLY A 161 -4.10 16.25 -0.32
N TYR A 162 -3.19 16.20 -1.28
CA TYR A 162 -2.87 14.95 -1.97
C TYR A 162 -2.16 13.93 -1.06
N GLY A 163 -1.29 14.37 -0.16
CA GLY A 163 -0.59 13.48 0.77
C GLY A 163 -1.52 12.58 1.59
N PRO A 164 -2.46 13.14 2.36
CA PRO A 164 -3.45 12.37 3.11
C PRO A 164 -4.28 11.41 2.24
N ILE A 165 -4.65 11.83 1.03
CA ILE A 165 -5.48 11.01 0.13
C ILE A 165 -4.71 9.83 -0.44
N ILE A 166 -3.48 10.06 -0.88
CA ILE A 166 -2.60 8.99 -1.38
C ILE A 166 -2.29 7.99 -0.25
N ALA A 167 -2.12 8.46 0.99
CA ALA A 167 -1.94 7.59 2.14
C ALA A 167 -3.13 6.63 2.35
N VAL A 168 -4.38 7.08 2.15
CA VAL A 168 -5.57 6.22 2.21
C VAL A 168 -5.52 5.11 1.15
N SER A 169 -5.02 5.41 -0.05
CA SER A 169 -4.92 4.42 -1.12
C SER A 169 -4.02 3.22 -0.73
N GLY A 170 -3.01 3.44 0.13
CA GLY A 170 -2.16 2.39 0.68
C GLY A 170 -2.78 1.58 1.82
N LEU A 171 -3.88 2.05 2.42
CA LEU A 171 -4.50 1.39 3.58
C LEU A 171 -5.05 0.00 3.26
N ALA A 172 -5.57 -0.21 2.05
CA ALA A 172 -6.11 -1.50 1.65
C ALA A 172 -5.08 -2.63 1.75
N VAL A 173 -3.82 -2.36 1.35
CA VAL A 173 -2.72 -3.32 1.44
C VAL A 173 -2.35 -3.60 2.89
N ASN A 174 -2.27 -2.55 3.73
CA ASN A 174 -1.95 -2.69 5.14
C ASN A 174 -3.04 -3.44 5.90
N LEU A 175 -4.32 -3.20 5.57
CA LEU A 175 -5.45 -3.93 6.14
C LEU A 175 -5.42 -5.41 5.79
N GLN A 176 -5.16 -5.76 4.52
CA GLN A 176 -5.05 -7.16 4.10
C GLN A 176 -3.94 -7.90 4.85
N GLN A 177 -2.76 -7.27 5.04
CA GLN A 177 -1.67 -7.86 5.81
C GLN A 177 -2.04 -8.05 7.29
N THR A 178 -2.75 -7.07 7.86
CA THR A 178 -3.19 -7.13 9.26
C THR A 178 -4.24 -8.22 9.45
N PHE A 179 -5.23 -8.32 8.56
CA PHE A 179 -6.25 -9.38 8.62
C PHE A 179 -5.63 -10.77 8.44
N ALA A 180 -4.73 -10.95 7.48
CA ALA A 180 -4.02 -12.22 7.29
C ALA A 180 -3.17 -12.62 8.52
N SER A 181 -2.60 -11.63 9.21
CA SER A 181 -1.87 -11.88 10.46
C SER A 181 -2.81 -12.21 11.63
N ALA A 182 -3.94 -11.53 11.73
CA ALA A 182 -4.97 -11.80 12.73
C ALA A 182 -5.57 -13.19 12.55
N GLU A 183 -5.90 -13.58 11.30
CA GLU A 183 -6.43 -14.91 10.97
C GLU A 183 -5.48 -16.04 11.40
N ARG A 184 -4.17 -15.86 11.21
CA ARG A 184 -3.17 -16.83 11.72
C ARG A 184 -3.18 -16.93 13.24
N VAL A 185 -3.33 -15.83 13.96
CA VAL A 185 -3.42 -15.84 15.43
C VAL A 185 -4.70 -16.52 15.88
N PHE A 186 -5.83 -16.21 15.22
CA PHE A 186 -7.11 -16.87 15.53
C PHE A 186 -7.06 -18.38 15.24
N SER A 187 -6.46 -18.80 14.12
CA SER A 187 -6.32 -20.22 13.81
C SER A 187 -5.49 -20.98 14.84
N LEU A 188 -4.45 -20.34 15.40
CA LEU A 188 -3.65 -20.91 16.50
C LEU A 188 -4.43 -20.99 17.83
N LEU A 189 -5.30 -20.00 18.10
CA LEU A 189 -6.14 -19.98 19.30
C LEU A 189 -7.30 -21.00 19.21
N GLU A 190 -7.76 -21.29 18.00
CA GLU A 190 -8.81 -22.28 17.75
C GLU A 190 -8.28 -23.71 17.61
N GLU A 191 -6.95 -23.87 17.50
CA GLU A 191 -6.32 -25.19 17.42
C GLU A 191 -6.56 -25.98 18.70
N LYS A 192 -7.30 -27.06 18.59
CA LYS A 192 -7.53 -27.94 19.73
C LYS A 192 -6.27 -28.76 20.01
N PRO A 193 -5.85 -28.89 21.28
CA PRO A 193 -4.75 -29.77 21.63
C PRO A 193 -5.01 -31.19 21.08
N GLU A 194 -4.02 -31.78 20.41
CA GLU A 194 -4.12 -33.18 19.93
C GLU A 194 -4.17 -34.18 21.10
N LEU A 195 -3.71 -33.76 22.27
CA LEU A 195 -3.71 -34.55 23.48
C LEU A 195 -4.61 -33.89 24.52
N ASP A 196 -5.56 -34.63 25.05
CA ASP A 196 -6.37 -34.21 26.21
C ASP A 196 -5.47 -34.10 27.46
N GLU A 197 -5.63 -33.02 28.20
CA GLU A 197 -4.92 -32.84 29.46
C GLU A 197 -5.41 -33.90 30.46
N VAL A 198 -4.52 -34.78 30.90
CA VAL A 198 -4.85 -35.83 31.88
C VAL A 198 -4.99 -35.16 33.23
N THR A 199 -6.22 -34.88 33.63
CA THR A 199 -6.54 -34.26 34.94
C THR A 199 -6.58 -35.26 36.10
N ASP A 200 -6.69 -36.56 35.79
CA ASP A 200 -6.85 -37.63 36.81
C ASP A 200 -5.69 -38.65 36.80
N GLY A 201 -4.47 -38.22 36.44
CA GLY A 201 -3.29 -39.09 36.46
C GLY A 201 -2.82 -39.42 37.90
N GLU A 202 -2.60 -40.73 38.19
CA GLU A 202 -1.93 -41.13 39.44
C GLU A 202 -0.51 -40.55 39.49
N ASN A 203 -0.17 -39.94 40.63
CA ASN A 203 1.20 -39.47 40.87
C ASN A 203 2.15 -40.68 40.93
N ILE A 204 3.03 -40.76 39.93
CA ILE A 204 4.13 -41.74 39.90
C ILE A 204 5.13 -41.29 40.97
N SER A 205 5.14 -42.00 42.10
CA SER A 205 6.11 -41.84 43.21
C SER A 205 7.43 -42.51 42.92
#